data_2a94fe591b7ef6e5d378ae4d74136137
#
_entry.id   2a94fe591b7ef6e5d378ae4d74136137
#
_cell.length_a   1.000
_cell.length_b   1.000
_cell.length_c   1.000
_cell.angle_alpha   90.00
_cell.angle_beta   90.00
_cell.angle_gamma   90.00
#
_symmetry.space_group_name_H-M   'P 1'
#
loop_
_entity.id
_entity.type
_entity.pdbx_description
1 polymer ?
#
loop_
_entity_poly.entity_id
_entity_poly.type
_entity_poly.pdbx_seq_one_letter_code
_entity_poly.pdbx_strand_id
1 'polypeptide(L)'
;MEFTIKPLLPGMDFAGEVIGIDVASPINSSVYDQLRNALGKYAVLVFRNQNINDDQQIAFSEKFGSLEKSLGFDRGGGVTHPEISRIANVDDNNKIRSHGDEKSRYHRGNSLWHSDSSFKPIPANISILSGREVPPFGGETEFADARYAYDTWPGSISGVEKKDLEGLICEHSIIFSRQLIVGDIFSEEDKERLKPVRQALIRRHPETGRKVFYLGSHCHFVEGWDYSKSRALITELTSWMTRPEFVYAHKWAPVDLVMWDNRSVLHRGNPWPDEEYRRVMHRTTVAGDQPTV
;
A
#
# COMPACT_ATOMS: atom_id res chain seq x y z
N MET A 1 -6.83 27.06 -8.96
CA MET A 1 -6.69 26.86 -7.50
C MET A 1 -5.21 26.65 -7.28
N GLU A 2 -4.53 27.52 -6.55
CA GLU A 2 -3.12 27.31 -6.18
C GLU A 2 -3.08 26.50 -4.88
N PHE A 3 -2.34 25.40 -4.88
CA PHE A 3 -2.03 24.64 -3.68
C PHE A 3 -0.51 24.53 -3.54
N THR A 4 -0.05 24.25 -2.34
CA THR A 4 1.38 24.06 -2.06
C THR A 4 1.66 22.68 -1.51
N ILE A 5 2.89 22.19 -1.65
CA ILE A 5 3.31 20.91 -1.09
C ILE A 5 4.48 21.15 -0.15
N LYS A 6 4.28 20.76 1.10
CA LYS A 6 5.29 20.87 2.17
C LYS A 6 5.90 19.50 2.42
N PRO A 7 7.24 19.32 2.32
CA PRO A 7 7.88 18.09 2.74
C PRO A 7 7.57 17.77 4.21
N LEU A 8 7.25 16.53 4.53
CA LEU A 8 6.99 16.05 5.88
C LEU A 8 8.25 15.52 6.57
N LEU A 9 9.25 15.11 5.78
CA LEU A 9 10.56 14.69 6.29
C LEU A 9 11.62 15.71 5.86
N PRO A 10 12.34 16.36 6.79
CA PRO A 10 13.37 17.32 6.46
C PRO A 10 14.51 16.69 5.63
N GLY A 11 14.87 17.34 4.53
CA GLY A 11 15.99 16.92 3.67
C GLY A 11 15.71 15.72 2.78
N MET A 12 14.48 15.20 2.76
CA MET A 12 14.09 14.07 1.91
C MET A 12 12.91 14.42 1.00
N ASP A 13 13.00 13.99 -0.27
CA ASP A 13 11.88 14.00 -1.20
C ASP A 13 11.00 12.75 -0.98
N PHE A 14 10.51 12.61 0.26
CA PHE A 14 9.62 11.53 0.67
C PHE A 14 8.55 12.06 1.62
N ALA A 15 7.29 11.72 1.37
CA ALA A 15 6.08 12.21 2.00
C ALA A 15 5.94 13.75 1.95
N GLY A 16 4.87 14.22 1.33
CA GLY A 16 4.53 15.64 1.22
C GLY A 16 3.10 15.92 1.67
N GLU A 17 2.89 17.00 2.42
CA GLU A 17 1.56 17.50 2.75
C GLU A 17 1.08 18.47 1.69
N VAL A 18 -0.09 18.20 1.12
CA VAL A 18 -0.77 19.04 0.13
C VAL A 18 -1.70 20.00 0.85
N ILE A 19 -1.45 21.30 0.71
CA ILE A 19 -2.15 22.37 1.43
C ILE A 19 -2.90 23.26 0.45
N GLY A 20 -4.18 23.49 0.71
CA GLY A 20 -5.00 24.43 -0.09
C GLY A 20 -5.81 23.76 -1.20
N ILE A 21 -5.99 22.43 -1.15
CA ILE A 21 -6.89 21.70 -2.04
C ILE A 21 -8.06 21.10 -1.26
N ASP A 22 -9.23 21.07 -1.88
CA ASP A 22 -10.40 20.32 -1.46
C ASP A 22 -10.64 19.21 -2.49
N VAL A 23 -10.39 17.96 -2.08
CA VAL A 23 -10.54 16.79 -2.96
C VAL A 23 -12.01 16.38 -3.19
N ALA A 24 -12.96 16.97 -2.45
CA ALA A 24 -14.38 16.84 -2.73
C ALA A 24 -14.79 17.55 -4.03
N SER A 25 -14.01 18.55 -4.43
CA SER A 25 -14.24 19.35 -5.62
C SER A 25 -13.54 18.75 -6.85
N PRO A 26 -14.13 18.86 -8.05
CA PRO A 26 -13.48 18.40 -9.27
C PRO A 26 -12.13 19.10 -9.49
N ILE A 27 -11.09 18.32 -9.73
CA ILE A 27 -9.77 18.84 -10.09
C ILE A 27 -9.65 19.01 -11.62
N ASN A 28 -9.03 20.10 -12.05
CA ASN A 28 -8.71 20.33 -13.46
C ASN A 28 -7.38 19.67 -13.86
N SER A 29 -7.05 19.69 -15.16
CA SER A 29 -5.82 19.08 -15.68
C SER A 29 -4.55 19.66 -15.05
N SER A 30 -4.47 20.96 -14.79
CA SER A 30 -3.29 21.56 -14.17
C SER A 30 -3.06 21.08 -12.73
N VAL A 31 -4.13 20.94 -11.95
CA VAL A 31 -4.07 20.37 -10.59
C VAL A 31 -3.69 18.89 -10.64
N TYR A 32 -4.27 18.14 -11.58
CA TYR A 32 -3.92 16.73 -11.81
C TYR A 32 -2.43 16.58 -12.12
N ASP A 33 -1.89 17.35 -13.08
CA ASP A 33 -0.47 17.25 -13.46
C ASP A 33 0.46 17.58 -12.30
N GLN A 34 0.12 18.61 -11.50
CA GLN A 34 0.88 18.98 -10.32
C GLN A 34 0.86 17.85 -9.26
N LEU A 35 -0.30 17.22 -9.01
CA LEU A 35 -0.41 16.09 -8.07
C LEU A 35 0.35 14.86 -8.57
N ARG A 36 0.30 14.56 -9.87
CA ARG A 36 1.07 13.46 -10.49
C ARG A 36 2.58 13.68 -10.33
N ASN A 37 3.05 14.88 -10.65
CA ASN A 37 4.45 15.23 -10.47
C ASN A 37 4.89 15.15 -9.00
N ALA A 38 4.04 15.64 -8.10
CA ALA A 38 4.28 15.56 -6.66
C ALA A 38 4.33 14.11 -6.16
N LEU A 39 3.41 13.26 -6.63
CA LEU A 39 3.41 11.85 -6.27
C LEU A 39 4.67 11.15 -6.77
N GLY A 40 5.14 11.42 -7.99
CA GLY A 40 6.41 10.94 -8.51
C GLY A 40 7.61 11.38 -7.66
N LYS A 41 7.57 12.62 -7.14
CA LYS A 41 8.61 13.17 -6.27
C LYS A 41 8.55 12.59 -4.85
N TYR A 42 7.40 12.66 -4.20
CA TYR A 42 7.25 12.36 -2.77
C TYR A 42 6.78 10.94 -2.48
N ALA A 43 6.26 10.22 -3.45
CA ALA A 43 5.66 8.88 -3.35
C ALA A 43 4.46 8.75 -2.40
N VAL A 44 4.33 9.63 -1.40
CA VAL A 44 3.21 9.70 -0.45
C VAL A 44 2.74 11.15 -0.37
N LEU A 45 1.44 11.39 -0.57
CA LEU A 45 0.82 12.69 -0.42
C LEU A 45 -0.25 12.64 0.67
N VAL A 46 -0.18 13.58 1.60
CA VAL A 46 -1.11 13.72 2.72
C VAL A 46 -1.99 14.93 2.49
N PHE A 47 -3.29 14.75 2.57
CA PHE A 47 -4.30 15.78 2.48
C PHE A 47 -5.04 15.82 3.82
N ARG A 48 -4.90 16.92 4.56
CA ARG A 48 -5.56 17.11 5.85
C ARG A 48 -6.97 17.68 5.67
N ASN A 49 -7.86 17.35 6.62
CA ASN A 49 -9.21 17.91 6.70
C ASN A 49 -10.06 17.71 5.43
N GLN A 50 -10.05 16.53 4.85
CA GLN A 50 -10.81 16.17 3.65
C GLN A 50 -12.09 15.42 4.04
N ASN A 51 -13.15 16.15 4.34
CA ASN A 51 -14.45 15.56 4.69
C ASN A 51 -15.19 15.12 3.41
N ILE A 52 -14.88 13.95 2.89
CA ILE A 52 -15.42 13.38 1.67
C ILE A 52 -16.28 12.14 1.93
N ASN A 53 -17.28 11.92 1.08
CA ASN A 53 -18.02 10.65 1.00
C ASN A 53 -17.35 9.68 0.00
N ASP A 54 -17.95 8.51 -0.18
CA ASP A 54 -17.39 7.48 -1.06
C ASP A 54 -17.45 7.86 -2.54
N ASP A 55 -18.55 8.51 -2.99
CA ASP A 55 -18.67 9.00 -4.38
C ASP A 55 -17.58 10.01 -4.71
N GLN A 56 -17.31 10.94 -3.78
CA GLN A 56 -16.27 11.96 -3.94
C GLN A 56 -14.87 11.35 -3.95
N GLN A 57 -14.61 10.35 -3.09
CA GLN A 57 -13.35 9.63 -3.08
C GLN A 57 -13.14 8.86 -4.40
N ILE A 58 -14.18 8.18 -4.90
CA ILE A 58 -14.15 7.50 -6.19
C ILE A 58 -13.86 8.49 -7.31
N ALA A 59 -14.63 9.58 -7.40
CA ALA A 59 -14.47 10.59 -8.44
C ALA A 59 -13.07 11.24 -8.45
N PHE A 60 -12.49 11.49 -7.27
CA PHE A 60 -11.11 11.95 -7.16
C PHE A 60 -10.13 10.89 -7.64
N SER A 61 -10.30 9.65 -7.21
CA SER A 61 -9.40 8.53 -7.52
C SER A 61 -9.40 8.17 -9.01
N GLU A 62 -10.55 8.21 -9.67
CA GLU A 62 -10.72 7.94 -11.11
C GLU A 62 -9.95 8.90 -12.01
N LYS A 63 -9.58 10.10 -11.50
CA LYS A 63 -8.68 11.01 -12.23
C LYS A 63 -7.31 10.40 -12.48
N PHE A 64 -6.88 9.45 -11.65
CA PHE A 64 -5.56 8.81 -11.73
C PHE A 64 -5.58 7.48 -12.49
N GLY A 65 -6.73 6.97 -12.88
CA GLY A 65 -6.91 5.74 -13.66
C GLY A 65 -8.12 4.94 -13.22
N SER A 66 -8.34 3.80 -13.88
CA SER A 66 -9.42 2.88 -13.56
C SER A 66 -9.25 2.29 -12.16
N LEU A 67 -10.35 2.12 -11.42
CA LEU A 67 -10.29 1.59 -10.07
C LEU A 67 -10.43 0.07 -10.06
N GLU A 68 -9.68 -0.55 -9.15
CA GLU A 68 -9.85 -1.96 -8.83
C GLU A 68 -11.13 -2.19 -8.05
N LYS A 69 -11.75 -3.35 -8.26
CA LYS A 69 -12.83 -3.82 -7.40
C LYS A 69 -12.26 -4.59 -6.22
N SER A 70 -12.81 -4.33 -5.03
CA SER A 70 -12.49 -5.05 -3.80
C SER A 70 -12.67 -6.56 -3.99
N LEU A 71 -11.78 -7.36 -3.40
CA LEU A 71 -11.82 -8.83 -3.45
C LEU A 71 -13.05 -9.43 -2.74
N GLY A 72 -13.86 -8.61 -2.07
CA GLY A 72 -15.05 -9.05 -1.34
C GLY A 72 -14.83 -9.24 0.17
N PHE A 73 -13.62 -9.57 0.61
CA PHE A 73 -13.29 -9.68 2.03
C PHE A 73 -13.41 -8.35 2.78
N ASP A 74 -13.23 -7.24 2.06
CA ASP A 74 -13.23 -5.88 2.59
C ASP A 74 -14.57 -5.16 2.44
N ARG A 75 -15.64 -5.88 2.10
CA ARG A 75 -16.98 -5.29 1.92
C ARG A 75 -17.81 -5.41 3.20
N GLY A 76 -18.82 -4.56 3.30
CA GLY A 76 -19.78 -4.53 4.40
C GLY A 76 -19.83 -3.17 5.08
N GLY A 77 -20.67 -3.04 6.12
CA GLY A 77 -20.78 -1.80 6.90
C GLY A 77 -21.32 -0.61 6.11
N GLY A 78 -22.28 -0.84 5.21
CA GLY A 78 -22.92 0.20 4.41
C GLY A 78 -22.16 0.63 3.17
N VAL A 79 -20.99 0.04 2.87
CA VAL A 79 -20.27 0.29 1.61
C VAL A 79 -21.01 -0.41 0.47
N THR A 80 -21.49 0.39 -0.48
CA THR A 80 -22.25 -0.07 -1.64
C THR A 80 -21.40 -0.14 -2.90
N HIS A 81 -20.27 0.59 -2.95
CA HIS A 81 -19.40 0.68 -4.11
C HIS A 81 -18.39 -0.46 -4.13
N PRO A 82 -18.30 -1.23 -5.23
CA PRO A 82 -17.32 -2.29 -5.37
C PRO A 82 -15.86 -1.77 -5.41
N GLU A 83 -15.65 -0.50 -5.72
CA GLU A 83 -14.35 0.18 -5.77
C GLU A 83 -13.82 0.57 -4.38
N ILE A 84 -14.66 0.51 -3.36
CA ILE A 84 -14.27 0.83 -1.97
C ILE A 84 -13.92 -0.45 -1.22
N SER A 85 -12.70 -0.50 -0.70
CA SER A 85 -12.28 -1.48 0.31
C SER A 85 -12.42 -0.84 1.69
N ARG A 86 -13.32 -1.39 2.53
CA ARG A 86 -13.50 -0.95 3.92
C ARG A 86 -12.56 -1.70 4.84
N ILE A 87 -11.57 -1.01 5.38
CA ILE A 87 -10.58 -1.55 6.32
C ILE A 87 -10.98 -1.07 7.73
N ALA A 88 -11.65 -1.95 8.48
CA ALA A 88 -12.26 -1.57 9.75
C ALA A 88 -12.26 -2.71 10.77
N ASN A 89 -12.16 -2.35 12.04
CA ASN A 89 -12.36 -3.28 13.17
C ASN A 89 -13.81 -3.35 13.65
N VAL A 90 -14.77 -2.83 12.91
CA VAL A 90 -16.19 -2.86 13.24
C VAL A 90 -17.01 -3.68 12.23
N ASP A 91 -18.08 -4.30 12.71
CA ASP A 91 -19.03 -5.05 11.89
C ASP A 91 -20.03 -4.15 11.14
N ASP A 92 -21.00 -4.76 10.49
CA ASP A 92 -22.02 -4.05 9.71
C ASP A 92 -23.04 -3.31 10.60
N ASN A 93 -23.09 -3.64 11.91
CA ASN A 93 -23.87 -2.95 12.93
C ASN A 93 -23.05 -1.91 13.71
N ASN A 94 -21.85 -1.59 13.21
CA ASN A 94 -20.92 -0.66 13.83
C ASN A 94 -20.41 -1.08 15.23
N LYS A 95 -20.43 -2.37 15.56
CA LYS A 95 -19.84 -2.91 16.78
C LYS A 95 -18.42 -3.39 16.51
N ILE A 96 -17.53 -3.18 17.49
CA ILE A 96 -16.16 -3.68 17.41
C ILE A 96 -16.19 -5.20 17.30
N ARG A 97 -15.46 -5.75 16.31
CA ARG A 97 -15.35 -7.18 16.05
C ARG A 97 -14.47 -7.86 17.08
N SER A 98 -14.75 -9.11 17.36
CA SER A 98 -13.85 -9.93 18.16
C SER A 98 -12.56 -10.25 17.38
N HIS A 99 -11.48 -10.55 18.09
CA HIS A 99 -10.21 -10.98 17.49
C HIS A 99 -10.33 -12.27 16.66
N GLY A 100 -11.32 -13.11 16.95
CA GLY A 100 -11.58 -14.35 16.21
C GLY A 100 -12.37 -14.17 14.92
N ASP A 101 -12.94 -12.99 14.68
CA ASP A 101 -13.69 -12.69 13.46
C ASP A 101 -12.81 -12.85 12.21
N GLU A 102 -13.37 -13.46 11.17
CA GLU A 102 -12.65 -13.80 9.93
C GLU A 102 -12.09 -12.55 9.23
N LYS A 103 -12.88 -11.48 9.15
CA LYS A 103 -12.43 -10.21 8.55
C LYS A 103 -11.33 -9.56 9.39
N SER A 104 -11.45 -9.59 10.73
CA SER A 104 -10.38 -9.12 11.62
C SER A 104 -9.08 -9.91 11.43
N ARG A 105 -9.20 -11.23 11.26
CA ARG A 105 -8.04 -12.09 10.95
C ARG A 105 -7.42 -11.73 9.61
N TYR A 106 -8.22 -11.57 8.55
CA TYR A 106 -7.74 -11.18 7.23
C TYR A 106 -6.99 -9.83 7.27
N HIS A 107 -7.59 -8.81 7.93
CA HIS A 107 -7.00 -7.48 8.03
C HIS A 107 -5.71 -7.42 8.83
N ARG A 108 -5.46 -8.36 9.75
CA ARG A 108 -4.16 -8.46 10.45
C ARG A 108 -2.98 -8.63 9.50
N GLY A 109 -3.18 -9.20 8.32
CA GLY A 109 -2.15 -9.26 7.29
C GLY A 109 -1.65 -7.90 6.80
N ASN A 110 -2.42 -6.83 7.02
CA ASN A 110 -1.99 -5.46 6.68
C ASN A 110 -0.95 -4.89 7.66
N SER A 111 -0.63 -5.60 8.77
CA SER A 111 0.50 -5.26 9.65
C SER A 111 1.85 -5.66 9.07
N LEU A 112 1.88 -6.47 8.03
CA LEU A 112 3.10 -6.81 7.32
C LEU A 112 3.42 -5.75 6.26
N TRP A 113 4.70 -5.47 6.05
CA TRP A 113 5.15 -4.60 4.97
C TRP A 113 4.78 -5.18 3.60
N HIS A 114 4.00 -4.43 2.82
CA HIS A 114 3.49 -4.88 1.52
C HIS A 114 3.30 -3.71 0.54
N SER A 115 3.12 -4.06 -0.72
CA SER A 115 2.58 -3.19 -1.76
C SER A 115 1.22 -3.74 -2.17
N ASP A 116 0.21 -2.88 -2.31
CA ASP A 116 -1.14 -3.30 -2.69
C ASP A 116 -1.16 -3.99 -4.05
N SER A 117 -1.95 -5.05 -4.12
CA SER A 117 -2.23 -5.81 -5.35
C SER A 117 -0.99 -6.37 -6.07
N SER A 118 0.19 -6.42 -5.42
CA SER A 118 1.38 -7.06 -6.02
C SER A 118 1.18 -8.56 -6.31
N PHE A 119 0.17 -9.16 -5.71
CA PHE A 119 -0.29 -10.54 -5.96
C PHE A 119 -1.25 -10.67 -7.15
N LYS A 120 -1.47 -9.62 -7.93
CA LYS A 120 -2.23 -9.64 -9.20
C LYS A 120 -1.27 -9.60 -10.38
N PRO A 121 -1.64 -10.18 -11.54
CA PRO A 121 -0.79 -10.14 -12.75
C PRO A 121 -0.41 -8.71 -13.15
N ILE A 122 -1.35 -7.78 -13.04
CA ILE A 122 -1.14 -6.35 -13.18
C ILE A 122 -1.30 -5.72 -11.79
N PRO A 123 -0.22 -5.32 -11.13
CA PRO A 123 -0.27 -4.76 -9.79
C PRO A 123 -0.78 -3.32 -9.77
N ALA A 124 -1.31 -2.88 -8.63
CA ALA A 124 -1.84 -1.53 -8.47
C ALA A 124 -0.79 -0.43 -8.67
N ASN A 125 -1.22 0.71 -9.21
CA ASN A 125 -0.39 1.91 -9.32
C ASN A 125 -0.49 2.77 -8.06
N ILE A 126 -1.69 3.17 -7.66
CA ILE A 126 -1.91 4.14 -6.59
C ILE A 126 -2.98 3.62 -5.63
N SER A 127 -2.79 3.88 -4.36
CA SER A 127 -3.85 3.69 -3.35
C SER A 127 -4.17 5.02 -2.68
N ILE A 128 -5.44 5.22 -2.35
CA ILE A 128 -5.96 6.41 -1.69
C ILE A 128 -6.82 5.96 -0.51
N LEU A 129 -6.39 6.31 0.69
CA LEU A 129 -6.99 5.88 1.96
C LEU A 129 -7.52 7.08 2.72
N SER A 130 -8.78 7.05 3.12
CA SER A 130 -9.40 8.08 3.96
C SER A 130 -9.72 7.57 5.35
N GLY A 131 -9.42 8.37 6.37
CA GLY A 131 -9.75 8.10 7.76
C GLY A 131 -11.16 8.55 8.10
N ARG A 132 -12.14 7.64 8.09
CA ARG A 132 -13.54 7.93 8.47
C ARG A 132 -13.69 8.00 9.98
N GLU A 133 -13.11 7.03 10.69
CA GLU A 133 -12.96 7.02 12.13
C GLU A 133 -11.53 6.59 12.45
N VAL A 134 -10.87 7.30 13.34
CA VAL A 134 -9.48 7.02 13.70
C VAL A 134 -9.33 6.96 15.21
N PRO A 135 -8.49 6.05 15.74
CA PRO A 135 -8.25 5.97 17.18
C PRO A 135 -7.48 7.21 17.65
N PRO A 136 -7.56 7.58 18.94
CA PRO A 136 -6.87 8.75 19.48
C PRO A 136 -5.34 8.58 19.52
N PHE A 137 -4.84 7.34 19.47
CA PHE A 137 -3.41 6.99 19.40
C PHE A 137 -3.23 5.60 18.79
N GLY A 138 -2.07 5.37 18.21
CA GLY A 138 -1.78 4.15 17.47
C GLY A 138 -2.47 4.12 16.09
N GLY A 139 -2.38 3.01 15.40
CA GLY A 139 -3.01 2.81 14.09
C GLY A 139 -2.41 3.66 12.97
N GLU A 140 -1.18 4.16 13.15
CA GLU A 140 -0.45 4.84 12.11
C GLU A 140 -0.34 3.94 10.87
N THR A 141 -0.25 4.57 9.69
CA THR A 141 0.20 3.87 8.50
C THR A 141 1.65 4.27 8.23
N GLU A 142 2.53 3.28 8.20
CA GLU A 142 3.93 3.48 7.87
C GLU A 142 4.16 3.22 6.39
N PHE A 143 5.02 4.04 5.80
CA PHE A 143 5.46 3.97 4.41
C PHE A 143 6.98 3.91 4.38
N ALA A 144 7.55 2.95 3.64
CA ALA A 144 8.98 2.81 3.43
C ALA A 144 9.34 3.14 1.98
N ASP A 145 10.29 4.06 1.77
CA ASP A 145 10.73 4.49 0.43
C ASP A 145 11.60 3.44 -0.24
N ALA A 146 11.00 2.63 -1.11
CA ALA A 146 11.70 1.60 -1.88
C ALA A 146 12.70 2.15 -2.89
N ARG A 147 12.56 3.43 -3.29
CA ARG A 147 13.45 4.14 -4.21
C ARG A 147 14.76 4.47 -3.52
N TYR A 148 14.68 5.12 -2.36
CA TYR A 148 15.84 5.50 -1.58
C TYR A 148 16.58 4.27 -1.04
N ALA A 149 15.82 3.26 -0.60
CA ALA A 149 16.38 1.98 -0.17
C ALA A 149 17.17 1.30 -1.31
N TYR A 150 16.66 1.32 -2.56
CA TYR A 150 17.39 0.80 -3.72
C TYR A 150 18.65 1.62 -4.01
N ASP A 151 18.53 2.95 -4.04
CA ASP A 151 19.65 3.83 -4.39
C ASP A 151 20.82 3.68 -3.41
N THR A 152 20.55 3.53 -2.12
CA THR A 152 21.52 3.48 -1.02
C THR A 152 21.95 2.07 -0.61
N TRP A 153 21.34 1.03 -1.19
CA TRP A 153 21.72 -0.35 -0.85
C TRP A 153 23.19 -0.61 -1.20
N PRO A 154 23.98 -1.14 -0.24
CA PRO A 154 25.43 -1.29 -0.40
C PRO A 154 25.85 -2.34 -1.45
N GLY A 155 24.91 -3.18 -1.91
CA GLY A 155 25.16 -4.13 -2.99
C GLY A 155 25.84 -5.42 -2.60
N SER A 156 26.03 -5.70 -1.32
CA SER A 156 26.66 -6.95 -0.86
C SER A 156 26.11 -7.37 0.49
N ILE A 157 24.85 -7.76 0.46
CA ILE A 157 24.20 -8.43 1.61
C ILE A 157 24.22 -9.92 1.28
N SER A 158 24.58 -10.80 2.21
CA SER A 158 24.61 -12.27 2.02
C SER A 158 25.39 -12.73 0.76
N GLY A 159 26.37 -11.93 0.29
CA GLY A 159 27.18 -12.27 -0.89
C GLY A 159 26.50 -12.07 -2.24
N VAL A 160 25.33 -11.39 -2.28
CA VAL A 160 24.61 -11.03 -3.52
C VAL A 160 24.90 -9.57 -3.87
N GLU A 161 25.35 -9.31 -5.07
CA GLU A 161 25.59 -7.95 -5.54
C GLU A 161 24.34 -7.35 -6.19
N LYS A 162 24.25 -6.01 -6.22
CA LYS A 162 23.12 -5.29 -6.79
C LYS A 162 22.85 -5.67 -8.25
N LYS A 163 23.91 -5.90 -9.04
CA LYS A 163 23.79 -6.34 -10.44
C LYS A 163 23.13 -7.72 -10.58
N ASP A 164 23.29 -8.60 -9.58
CA ASP A 164 22.77 -9.96 -9.60
C ASP A 164 21.28 -10.02 -9.29
N LEU A 165 20.70 -8.91 -8.80
CA LEU A 165 19.28 -8.78 -8.52
C LEU A 165 18.48 -8.32 -9.73
N GLU A 166 19.15 -7.70 -10.71
CA GLU A 166 18.48 -7.24 -11.92
C GLU A 166 18.05 -8.44 -12.78
N GLY A 167 16.81 -8.44 -13.20
CA GLY A 167 16.22 -9.57 -13.96
C GLY A 167 15.71 -10.73 -13.12
N LEU A 168 15.89 -10.73 -11.80
CA LEU A 168 15.24 -11.73 -10.95
C LEU A 168 13.73 -11.54 -10.94
N ILE A 169 13.04 -12.68 -11.02
CA ILE A 169 11.59 -12.76 -10.97
C ILE A 169 11.20 -13.46 -9.67
N CYS A 170 10.21 -12.92 -8.99
CA CYS A 170 9.67 -13.46 -7.76
C CYS A 170 8.23 -13.90 -7.93
N GLU A 171 7.85 -14.97 -7.26
CA GLU A 171 6.47 -15.34 -7.07
C GLU A 171 5.84 -14.47 -5.98
N HIS A 172 4.68 -13.87 -6.24
CA HIS A 172 3.87 -13.12 -5.29
C HIS A 172 2.54 -13.81 -5.03
N SER A 173 2.16 -13.97 -3.75
CA SER A 173 0.93 -14.65 -3.33
C SER A 173 0.29 -13.95 -2.13
N ILE A 174 -1.00 -13.63 -2.25
CA ILE A 174 -1.79 -13.15 -1.12
C ILE A 174 -2.02 -14.26 -0.10
N ILE A 175 -2.23 -15.49 -0.57
CA ILE A 175 -2.44 -16.66 0.28
C ILE A 175 -1.22 -16.88 1.17
N PHE A 176 -0.02 -16.92 0.56
CA PHE A 176 1.23 -17.04 1.30
C PHE A 176 1.35 -15.97 2.39
N SER A 177 1.16 -14.71 2.05
CA SER A 177 1.32 -13.61 3.01
C SER A 177 0.34 -13.67 4.17
N ARG A 178 -0.91 -14.09 3.93
CA ARG A 178 -1.90 -14.24 5.00
C ARG A 178 -1.61 -15.45 5.89
N GLN A 179 -1.11 -16.54 5.32
CA GLN A 179 -0.70 -17.73 6.10
C GLN A 179 0.40 -17.41 7.12
N LEU A 180 1.28 -16.42 6.86
CA LEU A 180 2.31 -15.98 7.81
C LEU A 180 1.75 -15.45 9.14
N ILE A 181 0.52 -14.93 9.14
CA ILE A 181 -0.09 -14.28 10.32
C ILE A 181 -1.28 -15.04 10.86
N VAL A 182 -2.15 -15.58 10.00
CA VAL A 182 -3.47 -16.07 10.42
C VAL A 182 -3.73 -17.53 10.06
N GLY A 183 -2.75 -18.21 9.49
CA GLY A 183 -2.89 -19.56 8.99
C GLY A 183 -3.73 -19.65 7.72
N ASP A 184 -4.20 -20.86 7.38
CA ASP A 184 -5.02 -21.06 6.18
C ASP A 184 -6.47 -20.65 6.46
N ILE A 185 -6.89 -19.57 5.83
CA ILE A 185 -8.24 -18.97 5.92
C ILE A 185 -8.95 -18.98 4.57
N PHE A 186 -8.32 -19.48 3.52
CA PHE A 186 -8.84 -19.45 2.16
C PHE A 186 -9.51 -20.78 1.80
N SER A 187 -10.69 -20.69 1.16
CA SER A 187 -11.33 -21.85 0.54
C SER A 187 -10.53 -22.35 -0.67
N GLU A 188 -10.81 -23.57 -1.12
CA GLU A 188 -10.20 -24.10 -2.35
C GLU A 188 -10.57 -23.25 -3.57
N GLU A 189 -11.79 -22.67 -3.60
CA GLU A 189 -12.22 -21.74 -4.65
C GLU A 189 -11.37 -20.46 -4.62
N ASP A 190 -11.08 -19.91 -3.43
CA ASP A 190 -10.19 -18.75 -3.30
C ASP A 190 -8.77 -19.07 -3.75
N LYS A 191 -8.24 -20.25 -3.39
CA LYS A 191 -6.90 -20.69 -3.80
C LYS A 191 -6.80 -20.81 -5.32
N GLU A 192 -7.83 -21.32 -5.98
CA GLU A 192 -7.86 -21.40 -7.45
C GLU A 192 -7.95 -20.01 -8.11
N ARG A 193 -8.74 -19.10 -7.52
CA ARG A 193 -8.92 -17.74 -8.01
C ARG A 193 -7.70 -16.84 -7.75
N LEU A 194 -6.98 -17.06 -6.66
CA LEU A 194 -5.88 -16.23 -6.16
C LEU A 194 -4.52 -16.91 -6.37
N LYS A 195 -4.34 -17.55 -7.53
CA LYS A 195 -3.07 -18.19 -7.89
C LYS A 195 -1.91 -17.20 -7.76
N PRO A 196 -0.73 -17.68 -7.36
CA PRO A 196 0.48 -16.87 -7.35
C PRO A 196 0.78 -16.28 -8.72
N VAL A 197 1.42 -15.11 -8.72
CA VAL A 197 1.80 -14.38 -9.94
C VAL A 197 3.29 -14.05 -9.93
N ARG A 198 3.80 -13.73 -11.12
CA ARG A 198 5.21 -13.38 -11.33
C ARG A 198 5.38 -11.87 -11.27
N GLN A 199 6.40 -11.39 -10.55
CA GLN A 199 6.76 -9.97 -10.48
C GLN A 199 8.28 -9.81 -10.56
N ALA A 200 8.74 -8.74 -11.20
CA ALA A 200 10.16 -8.38 -11.17
C ALA A 200 10.58 -7.98 -9.75
N LEU A 201 11.72 -8.50 -9.25
CA LEU A 201 12.28 -8.08 -7.95
C LEU A 201 12.69 -6.61 -7.97
N ILE A 202 13.25 -6.16 -9.09
CA ILE A 202 13.56 -4.74 -9.33
C ILE A 202 12.72 -4.27 -10.50
N ARG A 203 11.91 -3.25 -10.26
CA ARG A 203 11.16 -2.61 -11.34
C ARG A 203 11.63 -1.18 -11.57
N ARG A 204 11.49 -0.72 -12.79
CA ARG A 204 11.70 0.69 -13.15
C ARG A 204 10.36 1.41 -13.12
N HIS A 205 10.29 2.48 -12.35
CA HIS A 205 9.11 3.33 -12.31
C HIS A 205 8.90 4.00 -13.67
N PRO A 206 7.74 3.85 -14.33
CA PRO A 206 7.57 4.27 -15.72
C PRO A 206 7.68 5.77 -15.94
N GLU A 207 7.25 6.58 -14.96
CA GLU A 207 7.23 8.05 -15.09
C GLU A 207 8.54 8.69 -14.60
N THR A 208 9.14 8.19 -13.54
CA THR A 208 10.36 8.79 -12.97
C THR A 208 11.65 8.14 -13.47
N GLY A 209 11.56 6.96 -14.06
CA GLY A 209 12.71 6.17 -14.49
C GLY A 209 13.53 5.56 -13.33
N ARG A 210 13.18 5.84 -12.07
CA ARG A 210 13.90 5.31 -10.90
C ARG A 210 13.70 3.82 -10.75
N LYS A 211 14.73 3.12 -10.35
CA LYS A 211 14.64 1.72 -9.96
C LYS A 211 14.20 1.60 -8.51
N VAL A 212 13.44 0.56 -8.21
CA VAL A 212 12.92 0.26 -6.87
C VAL A 212 13.02 -1.22 -6.59
N PHE A 213 13.18 -1.60 -5.34
CA PHE A 213 12.90 -2.95 -4.91
C PHE A 213 11.39 -3.17 -4.88
N TYR A 214 10.93 -4.22 -5.53
CA TYR A 214 9.51 -4.56 -5.59
C TYR A 214 9.26 -5.93 -4.95
N LEU A 215 9.17 -5.93 -3.64
CA LEU A 215 8.98 -7.11 -2.80
C LEU A 215 8.12 -6.75 -1.57
N GLY A 216 8.09 -7.57 -0.55
CA GLY A 216 7.31 -7.39 0.67
C GLY A 216 6.65 -8.70 1.08
N SER A 217 5.62 -8.65 1.90
CA SER A 217 5.00 -9.86 2.47
C SER A 217 4.39 -10.81 1.45
N HIS A 218 3.95 -10.29 0.29
CA HIS A 218 3.42 -11.13 -0.79
C HIS A 218 4.50 -11.87 -1.56
N CYS A 219 5.76 -11.40 -1.52
CA CYS A 219 6.88 -12.04 -2.19
C CYS A 219 7.25 -13.35 -1.50
N HIS A 220 7.02 -14.47 -2.20
CA HIS A 220 7.16 -15.81 -1.66
C HIS A 220 8.57 -16.35 -1.83
N PHE A 221 9.05 -16.45 -3.07
CA PHE A 221 10.40 -16.88 -3.40
C PHE A 221 10.88 -16.30 -4.72
N VAL A 222 12.17 -16.46 -5.00
CA VAL A 222 12.83 -16.10 -6.28
C VAL A 222 12.80 -17.31 -7.20
N GLU A 223 12.30 -17.16 -8.42
CA GLU A 223 12.24 -18.23 -9.42
C GLU A 223 13.63 -18.79 -9.71
N GLY A 224 13.71 -20.12 -9.76
CA GLY A 224 14.97 -20.83 -10.04
C GLY A 224 15.97 -20.90 -8.87
N TRP A 225 15.65 -20.30 -7.73
CA TRP A 225 16.48 -20.38 -6.54
C TRP A 225 15.98 -21.41 -5.54
N ASP A 226 16.91 -21.92 -4.70
CA ASP A 226 16.55 -22.65 -3.49
C ASP A 226 15.65 -21.80 -2.60
N TYR A 227 14.63 -22.45 -1.99
CA TYR A 227 13.63 -21.76 -1.18
C TYR A 227 14.24 -21.02 0.01
N SER A 228 15.17 -21.68 0.74
CA SER A 228 15.81 -21.07 1.91
C SER A 228 16.66 -19.87 1.52
N LYS A 229 17.39 -19.98 0.42
CA LYS A 229 18.18 -18.87 -0.14
C LYS A 229 17.27 -17.72 -0.57
N SER A 230 16.15 -18.02 -1.24
CA SER A 230 15.13 -17.01 -1.63
C SER A 230 14.58 -16.28 -0.42
N ARG A 231 14.17 -17.01 0.62
CA ARG A 231 13.61 -16.42 1.84
C ARG A 231 14.63 -15.56 2.60
N ALA A 232 15.90 -16.00 2.66
CA ALA A 232 16.97 -15.22 3.27
C ALA A 232 17.13 -13.88 2.56
N LEU A 233 17.23 -13.86 1.23
CA LEU A 233 17.34 -12.62 0.45
C LEU A 233 16.13 -11.70 0.64
N ILE A 234 14.91 -12.24 0.52
CA ILE A 234 13.68 -11.44 0.64
C ILE A 234 13.57 -10.82 2.04
N THR A 235 13.90 -11.60 3.08
CA THR A 235 13.89 -11.11 4.47
C THR A 235 14.90 -9.99 4.67
N GLU A 236 16.10 -10.19 4.15
CA GLU A 236 17.19 -9.21 4.26
C GLU A 236 16.87 -7.91 3.52
N LEU A 237 16.41 -7.99 2.27
CA LEU A 237 16.00 -6.81 1.49
C LEU A 237 14.81 -6.10 2.14
N THR A 238 13.82 -6.84 2.65
CA THR A 238 12.69 -6.24 3.39
C THR A 238 13.19 -5.50 4.63
N SER A 239 14.09 -6.11 5.41
CA SER A 239 14.68 -5.48 6.60
C SER A 239 15.48 -4.23 6.24
N TRP A 240 16.22 -4.25 5.13
CA TRP A 240 16.91 -3.08 4.62
C TRP A 240 15.96 -1.96 4.24
N MET A 241 14.93 -2.26 3.44
CA MET A 241 13.97 -1.28 2.94
C MET A 241 13.15 -0.61 4.04
N THR A 242 12.98 -1.30 5.16
CA THR A 242 12.09 -0.86 6.25
C THR A 242 12.86 -0.32 7.47
N ARG A 243 14.11 0.09 7.27
CA ARG A 243 14.91 0.77 8.28
C ARG A 243 14.29 2.13 8.61
N PRO A 244 14.40 2.59 9.88
CA PRO A 244 13.75 3.83 10.32
C PRO A 244 14.05 5.06 9.45
N GLU A 245 15.26 5.15 8.89
CA GLU A 245 15.67 6.26 8.03
C GLU A 245 14.94 6.32 6.67
N PHE A 246 14.26 5.24 6.27
CA PHE A 246 13.48 5.16 5.03
C PHE A 246 11.97 5.24 5.28
N VAL A 247 11.55 5.39 6.54
CA VAL A 247 10.15 5.25 6.93
C VAL A 247 9.54 6.59 7.32
N TYR A 248 8.37 6.87 6.74
CA TYR A 248 7.44 7.89 7.19
C TYR A 248 6.23 7.22 7.87
N ALA A 249 5.93 7.62 9.10
CA ALA A 249 4.75 7.16 9.84
C ALA A 249 3.66 8.25 9.84
N HIS A 250 2.56 7.99 9.15
CA HIS A 250 1.42 8.91 9.13
C HIS A 250 0.56 8.71 10.38
N LYS A 251 0.54 9.72 11.24
CA LYS A 251 -0.39 9.82 12.37
C LYS A 251 -1.72 10.38 11.86
N TRP A 252 -2.73 9.54 11.92
CA TRP A 252 -4.05 9.86 11.41
C TRP A 252 -4.76 10.90 12.28
N ALA A 253 -5.31 11.92 11.65
CA ALA A 253 -6.37 12.75 12.21
C ALA A 253 -7.70 12.40 11.50
N PRO A 254 -8.87 12.64 12.14
CA PRO A 254 -10.14 12.46 11.47
C PRO A 254 -10.20 13.21 10.14
N VAL A 255 -10.80 12.58 9.14
CA VAL A 255 -10.95 13.08 7.76
C VAL A 255 -9.64 13.38 7.02
N ASP A 256 -8.53 12.79 7.44
CA ASP A 256 -7.32 12.76 6.62
C ASP A 256 -7.50 11.86 5.40
N LEU A 257 -6.90 12.25 4.29
CA LEU A 257 -6.74 11.42 3.10
C LEU A 257 -5.24 11.28 2.81
N VAL A 258 -4.80 10.03 2.56
CA VAL A 258 -3.42 9.74 2.16
C VAL A 258 -3.42 8.99 0.85
N MET A 259 -2.61 9.45 -0.09
CA MET A 259 -2.40 8.87 -1.41
C MET A 259 -0.96 8.40 -1.53
N TRP A 260 -0.73 7.19 -2.02
CA TRP A 260 0.63 6.69 -2.24
C TRP A 260 0.79 5.91 -3.53
N ASP A 261 2.03 5.90 -4.04
CA ASP A 261 2.42 5.15 -5.22
C ASP A 261 2.96 3.77 -4.81
N ASN A 262 2.17 2.73 -5.08
CA ASN A 262 2.52 1.33 -4.79
C ASN A 262 3.75 0.83 -5.55
N ARG A 263 4.16 1.56 -6.58
CA ARG A 263 5.35 1.26 -7.38
C ARG A 263 6.63 1.77 -6.72
N SER A 264 6.50 2.58 -5.67
CA SER A 264 7.59 3.32 -5.03
C SER A 264 7.75 3.04 -3.55
N VAL A 265 6.71 2.51 -2.87
CA VAL A 265 6.72 2.29 -1.43
C VAL A 265 6.24 0.91 -1.02
N LEU A 266 6.74 0.44 0.13
CA LEU A 266 6.03 -0.52 0.97
C LEU A 266 5.25 0.24 2.03
N HIS A 267 4.14 -0.36 2.50
CA HIS A 267 3.40 0.21 3.61
C HIS A 267 2.87 -0.87 4.55
N ARG A 268 2.51 -0.46 5.78
CA ARG A 268 1.84 -1.30 6.76
C ARG A 268 1.00 -0.47 7.73
N GLY A 269 0.02 -1.11 8.36
CA GLY A 269 -0.71 -0.54 9.49
C GLY A 269 -0.07 -0.92 10.82
N ASN A 270 0.11 0.05 11.70
CA ASN A 270 0.56 -0.18 13.06
C ASN A 270 -0.61 -0.62 13.95
N PRO A 271 -0.34 -1.37 15.04
CA PRO A 271 -1.36 -1.75 16.00
C PRO A 271 -1.93 -0.53 16.74
N TRP A 272 -3.14 -0.67 17.24
CA TRP A 272 -3.82 0.24 18.15
C TRP A 272 -4.66 -0.59 19.13
N PRO A 273 -5.22 -0.02 20.21
CA PRO A 273 -6.16 -0.74 21.09
C PRO A 273 -7.50 -1.01 20.37
N ASP A 274 -7.52 -2.02 19.49
CA ASP A 274 -8.60 -2.31 18.55
C ASP A 274 -9.84 -2.95 19.19
N GLU A 275 -9.76 -3.33 20.48
CA GLU A 275 -10.91 -3.72 21.29
C GLU A 275 -11.62 -2.53 21.96
N GLU A 276 -10.94 -1.37 22.05
CA GLU A 276 -11.47 -0.17 22.74
C GLU A 276 -11.87 0.92 21.74
N TYR A 277 -11.06 1.12 20.71
CA TYR A 277 -11.23 2.21 19.76
C TYR A 277 -11.56 1.71 18.35
N ARG A 278 -12.53 2.37 17.76
CA ARG A 278 -12.95 2.11 16.38
C ARG A 278 -11.92 2.71 15.42
N ARG A 279 -11.65 1.98 14.35
CA ARG A 279 -10.91 2.47 13.20
C ARG A 279 -11.64 2.06 11.93
N VAL A 280 -12.07 3.05 11.17
CA VAL A 280 -12.80 2.84 9.91
C VAL A 280 -12.09 3.63 8.82
N MET A 281 -11.54 2.91 7.87
CA MET A 281 -10.81 3.47 6.74
C MET A 281 -11.46 3.01 5.44
N HIS A 282 -11.61 3.91 4.48
CA HIS A 282 -12.07 3.58 3.14
C HIS A 282 -10.94 3.78 2.14
N ARG A 283 -10.66 2.73 1.35
CA ARG A 283 -9.60 2.76 0.34
C ARG A 283 -10.17 2.58 -1.05
N THR A 284 -9.73 3.42 -1.98
CA THR A 284 -9.75 3.18 -3.43
C THR A 284 -8.37 2.77 -3.90
N THR A 285 -8.30 1.94 -4.94
CA THR A 285 -7.05 1.46 -5.52
C THR A 285 -7.10 1.65 -7.03
N VAL A 286 -6.20 2.46 -7.57
CA VAL A 286 -6.04 2.67 -9.00
C VAL A 286 -5.28 1.47 -9.58
N ALA A 287 -5.87 0.81 -10.56
CA ALA A 287 -5.29 -0.33 -11.25
C ALA A 287 -3.99 0.05 -11.98
N GLY A 288 -3.12 -0.93 -12.14
CA GLY A 288 -1.95 -0.79 -12.99
C GLY A 288 -2.30 -0.90 -14.48
N ASP A 289 -1.32 -0.53 -15.30
CA ASP A 289 -1.48 -0.48 -16.76
C ASP A 289 -0.85 -1.71 -17.44
N GLN A 290 0.13 -2.35 -16.79
CA GLN A 290 0.89 -3.45 -17.37
C GLN A 290 1.52 -4.35 -16.29
N PRO A 291 1.84 -5.60 -16.63
CA PRO A 291 2.59 -6.48 -15.75
C PRO A 291 4.03 -5.96 -15.56
N THR A 292 4.74 -6.49 -14.56
CA THR A 292 6.15 -6.13 -14.30
C THR A 292 7.14 -7.00 -15.07
N VAL A 293 6.67 -8.15 -15.59
CA VAL A 293 7.44 -9.15 -16.38
C VAL A 293 6.63 -9.61 -17.58
#